data_437cd194e1cc00b1e8e9eca162ce4984
#
_entry.id   437cd194e1cc00b1e8e9eca162ce4984
#
_cell.length_a   1.000
_cell.length_b   1.000
_cell.length_c   1.000
_cell.angle_alpha   90.00
_cell.angle_beta   90.00
_cell.angle_gamma   90.00
#
_symmetry.space_group_name_H-M   'P 1'
#
loop_
_entity.id
_entity.type
_entity.pdbx_description
1 polymer ?
#
loop_
_entity_poly.entity_id
_entity_poly.type
_entity_poly.pdbx_seq_one_letter_code
_entity_poly.pdbx_strand_id
1 'polypeptide(L)'
;AHYCKLLLDEIFGRECFLNELIWAYDYGARATRRWPAKHDTILVYVKDKDTYYFDAEEVDREPYMAPGLVTAEKAARGKLPTDVWWHTIVSPTGREKTGYPTQKPLGVLRRIVQASTAPDDWCLDFFAGSGTLGAAAAELGRHYVLVDSNPAAVEVMRSRLQFSTTRSTGAAL
;
A
#
# COMPACT_ATOMS: atom_id res chain seq x y z
N ALA A 1 13.90 -8.72 -3.84
CA ALA A 1 12.76 -8.95 -4.74
C ALA A 1 12.84 -10.29 -5.46
N HIS A 2 13.98 -10.66 -6.13
CA HIS A 2 14.07 -11.81 -7.04
C HIS A 2 13.69 -13.15 -6.41
N TYR A 3 14.20 -13.49 -5.24
CA TYR A 3 13.86 -14.75 -4.55
C TYR A 3 12.39 -14.80 -4.12
N CYS A 4 11.84 -13.66 -3.67
CA CYS A 4 10.41 -13.59 -3.35
C CYS A 4 9.56 -13.79 -4.61
N LYS A 5 9.98 -13.24 -5.76
CA LYS A 5 9.31 -13.43 -7.04
C LYS A 5 9.21 -14.92 -7.41
N LEU A 6 10.30 -15.67 -7.28
CA LEU A 6 10.31 -17.10 -7.59
C LEU A 6 9.37 -17.90 -6.67
N LEU A 7 9.38 -17.61 -5.36
CA LEU A 7 8.48 -18.25 -4.41
C LEU A 7 7.00 -17.92 -4.70
N LEU A 8 6.71 -16.68 -5.05
CA LEU A 8 5.34 -16.27 -5.38
C LEU A 8 4.89 -16.89 -6.71
N ASP A 9 5.79 -17.06 -7.70
CA ASP A 9 5.49 -17.79 -8.93
C ASP A 9 5.15 -19.26 -8.65
N GLU A 10 5.82 -19.89 -7.68
CA GLU A 10 5.53 -21.27 -7.27
C GLU A 10 4.19 -21.40 -6.54
N ILE A 11 3.84 -20.41 -5.72
CA ILE A 11 2.61 -20.45 -4.90
C ILE A 11 1.37 -20.07 -5.70
N PHE A 12 1.43 -19.00 -6.49
CA PHE A 12 0.28 -18.42 -7.18
C PHE A 12 0.18 -18.81 -8.66
N GLY A 13 1.28 -19.32 -9.25
CA GLY A 13 1.42 -19.44 -10.68
C GLY A 13 2.01 -18.18 -11.32
N ARG A 14 2.87 -18.38 -12.31
CA ARG A 14 3.54 -17.28 -13.01
C ARG A 14 2.56 -16.39 -13.77
N GLU A 15 1.48 -16.97 -14.25
CA GLU A 15 0.40 -16.30 -14.97
C GLU A 15 -0.44 -15.37 -14.09
N CYS A 16 -0.37 -15.52 -12.76
CA CYS A 16 -1.03 -14.66 -11.78
C CYS A 16 -0.21 -13.44 -11.36
N PHE A 17 1.00 -13.29 -11.90
CA PHE A 17 1.82 -12.10 -11.70
C PHE A 17 1.31 -10.95 -12.56
N LEU A 18 0.92 -9.84 -11.95
CA LEU A 18 0.43 -8.66 -12.65
C LEU A 18 1.52 -7.62 -12.86
N ASN A 19 2.17 -7.18 -11.79
CA ASN A 19 3.12 -6.07 -11.83
C ASN A 19 4.27 -6.23 -10.83
N GLU A 20 5.40 -5.67 -11.21
CA GLU A 20 6.44 -5.19 -10.30
C GLU A 20 6.29 -3.68 -10.18
N LEU A 21 5.89 -3.19 -9.00
CA LEU A 21 5.79 -1.76 -8.74
C LEU A 21 7.06 -1.29 -8.05
N ILE A 22 7.59 -0.17 -8.49
CA ILE A 22 8.76 0.49 -7.91
C ILE A 22 8.28 1.69 -7.11
N TRP A 23 8.29 1.58 -5.79
CA TRP A 23 8.08 2.73 -4.94
C TRP A 23 9.42 3.45 -4.71
N ALA A 24 9.63 4.56 -5.41
CA ALA A 24 10.84 5.36 -5.36
C ALA A 24 10.70 6.51 -4.35
N TYR A 25 11.79 6.76 -3.60
CA TYR A 25 11.91 7.83 -2.61
C TYR A 25 13.35 8.33 -2.55
N ASP A 26 13.58 9.56 -2.06
CA ASP A 26 14.92 10.17 -2.04
C ASP A 26 15.49 10.36 -0.63
N TYR A 27 15.07 9.58 0.35
CA TYR A 27 15.55 9.68 1.72
C TYR A 27 16.37 8.46 2.14
N GLY A 28 17.26 8.64 3.10
CA GLY A 28 18.04 7.55 3.69
C GLY A 28 19.30 7.21 2.88
N ALA A 29 19.65 5.95 2.86
CA ALA A 29 20.89 5.32 2.44
C ALA A 29 21.84 6.16 1.57
N ARG A 30 23.09 6.32 2.02
CA ARG A 30 24.18 6.94 1.26
C ARG A 30 25.26 5.90 1.00
N ALA A 31 25.74 5.83 -0.21
CA ALA A 31 26.83 4.93 -0.59
C ALA A 31 27.81 5.69 -1.47
N THR A 32 29.12 5.41 -1.31
CA THR A 32 30.18 6.05 -2.09
C THR A 32 30.85 5.11 -3.10
N ARG A 33 30.57 3.79 -2.99
CA ARG A 33 31.17 2.75 -3.86
C ARG A 33 30.15 1.99 -4.71
N ARG A 34 28.86 2.37 -4.62
CA ARG A 34 27.76 1.81 -5.42
C ARG A 34 26.63 2.82 -5.49
N TRP A 35 25.69 2.60 -6.39
CA TRP A 35 24.46 3.39 -6.44
C TRP A 35 23.65 3.15 -5.16
N PRO A 36 23.25 4.19 -4.41
CA PRO A 36 22.41 4.03 -3.22
C PRO A 36 21.01 3.55 -3.62
N ALA A 37 20.51 2.53 -2.93
CA ALA A 37 19.14 2.07 -3.13
C ALA A 37 18.15 3.14 -2.64
N LYS A 38 17.22 3.54 -3.50
CA LYS A 38 16.23 4.59 -3.24
C LYS A 38 14.84 4.15 -3.67
N HIS A 39 14.55 2.86 -3.57
CA HIS A 39 13.23 2.32 -3.85
C HIS A 39 12.99 1.02 -3.09
N ASP A 40 11.73 0.72 -2.87
CA ASP A 40 11.25 -0.61 -2.53
C ASP A 40 10.49 -1.20 -3.73
N THR A 41 10.61 -2.51 -3.91
CA THR A 41 9.87 -3.27 -4.92
C THR A 41 8.63 -3.89 -4.29
N ILE A 42 7.48 -3.72 -4.93
CA ILE A 42 6.21 -4.35 -4.56
C ILE A 42 5.81 -5.32 -5.67
N LEU A 43 5.70 -6.60 -5.34
CA LEU A 43 5.26 -7.63 -6.28
C LEU A 43 3.75 -7.81 -6.16
N VAL A 44 3.04 -7.67 -7.27
CA VAL A 44 1.59 -7.77 -7.32
C VAL A 44 1.18 -9.08 -7.96
N TYR A 45 0.45 -9.88 -7.20
CA TYR A 45 -0.13 -11.15 -7.65
C TYR A 45 -1.63 -11.17 -7.41
N VAL A 46 -2.32 -11.93 -8.23
CA VAL A 46 -3.75 -12.23 -8.06
C VAL A 46 -3.92 -13.73 -7.82
N LYS A 47 -5.01 -14.11 -7.20
CA LYS A 47 -5.34 -15.53 -7.00
C LYS A 47 -5.82 -16.19 -8.30
N ASP A 48 -6.53 -15.42 -9.11
CA ASP A 48 -7.08 -15.85 -10.40
C ASP A 48 -6.89 -14.72 -11.41
N LYS A 49 -6.17 -15.01 -12.49
CA LYS A 49 -5.83 -14.04 -13.54
C LYS A 49 -7.04 -13.53 -14.34
N ASP A 50 -8.13 -14.27 -14.33
CA ASP A 50 -9.32 -13.99 -15.14
C ASP A 50 -10.43 -13.27 -14.33
N THR A 51 -10.36 -13.30 -12.98
CA THR A 51 -11.45 -12.82 -12.10
C THR A 51 -10.97 -11.92 -10.95
N TYR A 52 -9.86 -11.19 -11.11
CA TYR A 52 -9.39 -10.27 -10.07
C TYR A 52 -10.07 -8.90 -10.15
N TYR A 53 -10.13 -8.21 -9.03
CA TYR A 53 -10.63 -6.84 -8.94
C TYR A 53 -9.49 -5.84 -9.15
N PHE A 54 -9.73 -4.84 -10.00
CA PHE A 54 -8.87 -3.68 -10.18
C PHE A 54 -9.70 -2.46 -10.60
N ASP A 55 -9.79 -1.45 -9.73
CA ASP A 55 -10.52 -0.21 -10.01
C ASP A 55 -9.56 0.94 -10.34
N ALA A 56 -9.41 1.21 -11.62
CA ALA A 56 -8.60 2.32 -12.11
C ALA A 56 -9.24 3.70 -11.87
N GLU A 57 -10.54 3.77 -11.64
CA GLU A 57 -11.23 5.07 -11.45
C GLU A 57 -11.19 5.55 -10.00
N GLU A 58 -11.14 4.64 -9.02
CA GLU A 58 -10.97 5.00 -7.60
C GLU A 58 -9.56 5.48 -7.26
N VAL A 59 -8.56 5.09 -8.06
CA VAL A 59 -7.16 5.48 -7.79
C VAL A 59 -6.94 6.96 -8.01
N ASP A 60 -6.33 7.62 -7.03
CA ASP A 60 -5.94 9.03 -7.14
C ASP A 60 -5.08 9.27 -8.39
N ARG A 61 -5.52 10.19 -9.24
CA ARG A 61 -4.85 10.50 -10.50
C ARG A 61 -3.57 11.30 -10.27
N GLU A 62 -2.60 11.08 -11.14
CA GLU A 62 -1.37 11.87 -11.19
C GLU A 62 -1.38 12.83 -12.37
N PRO A 63 -0.77 14.02 -12.24
CA PRO A 63 -0.64 14.93 -13.37
C PRO A 63 0.25 14.30 -14.45
N TYR A 64 0.00 14.66 -15.70
CA TYR A 64 0.92 14.33 -16.79
C TYR A 64 2.22 15.09 -16.62
N MET A 65 3.37 14.44 -16.80
CA MET A 65 4.69 15.11 -16.81
C MET A 65 4.85 16.09 -17.97
N ALA A 66 4.17 15.83 -19.07
CA ALA A 66 4.15 16.68 -20.26
C ALA A 66 2.69 16.99 -20.66
N PRO A 67 1.99 17.88 -19.93
CA PRO A 67 0.57 18.15 -20.15
C PRO A 67 0.28 18.75 -21.53
N GLY A 68 1.24 19.42 -22.17
CA GLY A 68 1.12 19.95 -23.52
C GLY A 68 1.07 18.90 -24.63
N LEU A 69 1.35 17.61 -24.34
CA LEU A 69 1.27 16.50 -25.30
C LEU A 69 -0.08 15.78 -25.29
N VAL A 70 -1.01 16.20 -24.45
CA VAL A 70 -2.35 15.62 -24.34
C VAL A 70 -3.41 16.72 -24.47
N THR A 71 -4.69 16.32 -24.65
CA THR A 71 -5.77 17.31 -24.68
C THR A 71 -5.92 18.02 -23.31
N ALA A 72 -6.43 19.24 -23.31
CA ALA A 72 -6.65 20.00 -22.08
C ALA A 72 -7.55 19.25 -21.07
N GLU A 73 -8.55 18.51 -21.54
CA GLU A 73 -9.40 17.65 -20.72
C GLU A 73 -8.61 16.54 -20.03
N LYS A 74 -7.77 15.82 -20.79
CA LYS A 74 -6.91 14.77 -20.22
C LYS A 74 -5.89 15.35 -19.25
N ALA A 75 -5.28 16.49 -19.58
CA ALA A 75 -4.35 17.18 -18.69
C ALA A 75 -5.01 17.55 -17.36
N ALA A 76 -6.24 18.07 -17.39
CA ALA A 76 -7.00 18.44 -16.19
C ALA A 76 -7.43 17.23 -15.36
N ARG A 77 -7.86 16.13 -16.02
CA ARG A 77 -8.25 14.89 -15.32
C ARG A 77 -7.06 14.17 -14.68
N GLY A 78 -5.89 14.29 -15.25
CA GLY A 78 -4.72 13.48 -14.88
C GLY A 78 -4.76 12.07 -15.44
N LYS A 79 -3.77 11.24 -15.08
CA LYS A 79 -3.60 9.86 -15.53
C LYS A 79 -3.58 8.89 -14.36
N LEU A 80 -3.90 7.63 -14.62
CA LEU A 80 -3.62 6.55 -13.69
C LEU A 80 -2.11 6.51 -13.40
N PRO A 81 -1.66 6.36 -12.16
CA PRO A 81 -0.25 6.13 -11.84
C PRO A 81 0.30 4.92 -12.60
N THR A 82 1.56 5.02 -12.99
CA THR A 82 2.28 3.91 -13.61
C THR A 82 2.80 2.92 -12.55
N ASP A 83 3.65 2.00 -12.95
CA ASP A 83 4.33 1.06 -12.07
C ASP A 83 5.55 1.66 -11.33
N VAL A 84 5.87 2.94 -11.57
CA VAL A 84 6.89 3.69 -10.83
C VAL A 84 6.25 4.82 -10.06
N TRP A 85 6.25 4.71 -8.73
CA TRP A 85 5.63 5.68 -7.83
C TRP A 85 6.68 6.52 -7.12
N TRP A 86 6.68 7.82 -7.36
CA TRP A 86 7.45 8.78 -6.58
C TRP A 86 6.64 9.21 -5.37
N HIS A 87 6.96 8.64 -4.21
CA HIS A 87 6.28 8.97 -2.96
C HIS A 87 7.29 8.98 -1.82
N THR A 88 7.38 10.12 -1.12
CA THR A 88 8.34 10.25 -0.01
C THR A 88 8.03 9.26 1.12
N ILE A 89 9.04 8.92 1.91
CA ILE A 89 8.85 8.20 3.16
C ILE A 89 8.09 9.08 4.17
N VAL A 90 7.63 8.48 5.26
CA VAL A 90 7.02 9.21 6.37
C VAL A 90 8.01 10.25 6.90
N SER A 91 7.62 11.53 6.85
CA SER A 91 8.47 12.62 7.35
C SER A 91 8.76 12.42 8.85
N PRO A 92 10.01 12.62 9.30
CA PRO A 92 10.35 12.57 10.72
C PRO A 92 9.51 13.49 11.61
N THR A 93 8.98 14.57 11.04
CA THR A 93 8.13 15.58 11.71
C THR A 93 6.69 15.59 11.19
N GLY A 94 6.33 14.61 10.33
CA GLY A 94 5.00 14.53 9.73
C GLY A 94 3.91 14.13 10.72
N ARG A 95 2.69 14.62 10.50
CA ARG A 95 1.54 14.33 11.36
C ARG A 95 1.16 12.84 11.40
N GLU A 96 1.41 12.10 10.32
CA GLU A 96 1.12 10.66 10.25
C GLU A 96 2.13 9.79 11.00
N LYS A 97 3.24 10.39 11.49
CA LYS A 97 4.30 9.64 12.17
C LYS A 97 3.84 9.09 13.50
N THR A 98 3.88 7.76 13.64
CA THR A 98 3.53 7.06 14.88
C THR A 98 4.72 6.82 15.81
N GLY A 99 5.94 7.08 15.35
CA GLY A 99 7.18 6.70 16.05
C GLY A 99 7.69 5.29 15.72
N TYR A 100 6.90 4.47 15.01
CA TYR A 100 7.35 3.14 14.59
C TYR A 100 8.44 3.24 13.51
N PRO A 101 9.60 2.56 13.66
CA PRO A 101 10.78 2.80 12.83
C PRO A 101 10.59 2.54 11.33
N THR A 102 9.80 1.54 10.98
CA THR A 102 9.60 1.06 9.61
C THR A 102 8.23 1.42 9.03
N GLN A 103 7.60 2.45 9.59
CA GLN A 103 6.29 2.91 9.13
C GLN A 103 6.30 3.25 7.64
N LYS A 104 5.37 2.66 6.91
CA LYS A 104 5.12 2.99 5.50
C LYS A 104 4.19 4.21 5.38
N PRO A 105 4.35 5.06 4.34
CA PRO A 105 3.47 6.20 4.13
C PRO A 105 2.05 5.77 3.78
N LEU A 106 1.08 6.50 4.31
CA LEU A 106 -0.34 6.23 4.09
C LEU A 106 -0.71 6.26 2.60
N GLY A 107 -0.16 7.22 1.83
CA GLY A 107 -0.47 7.38 0.41
C GLY A 107 -0.10 6.17 -0.45
N VAL A 108 0.96 5.42 -0.10
CA VAL A 108 1.32 4.18 -0.81
C VAL A 108 0.27 3.10 -0.57
N LEU A 109 -0.11 2.87 0.70
CA LEU A 109 -1.11 1.85 1.06
C LEU A 109 -2.51 2.23 0.57
N ARG A 110 -2.87 3.51 0.64
CA ARG A 110 -4.13 4.03 0.11
C ARG A 110 -4.29 3.70 -1.38
N ARG A 111 -3.26 3.95 -2.19
CA ARG A 111 -3.27 3.62 -3.62
C ARG A 111 -3.48 2.13 -3.88
N ILE A 112 -2.81 1.27 -3.09
CA ILE A 112 -2.99 -0.19 -3.18
C ILE A 112 -4.43 -0.58 -2.84
N VAL A 113 -4.98 -0.07 -1.74
CA VAL A 113 -6.35 -0.37 -1.30
C VAL A 113 -7.37 0.12 -2.32
N GLN A 114 -7.25 1.35 -2.83
CA GLN A 114 -8.13 1.90 -3.87
C GLN A 114 -8.19 1.01 -5.12
N ALA A 115 -7.02 0.58 -5.61
CA ALA A 115 -6.97 -0.23 -6.82
C ALA A 115 -7.49 -1.66 -6.63
N SER A 116 -7.28 -2.25 -5.45
CA SER A 116 -7.36 -3.71 -5.27
C SER A 116 -8.54 -4.19 -4.44
N THR A 117 -9.39 -3.27 -3.95
CA THR A 117 -10.53 -3.62 -3.09
C THR A 117 -11.74 -2.74 -3.38
N ALA A 118 -12.95 -3.31 -3.31
CA ALA A 118 -14.20 -2.56 -3.27
C ALA A 118 -14.51 -2.08 -1.83
N PRO A 119 -15.42 -1.09 -1.64
CA PRO A 119 -15.98 -0.78 -0.32
C PRO A 119 -16.50 -2.06 0.36
N ASP A 120 -16.32 -2.13 1.69
CA ASP A 120 -16.67 -3.29 2.54
C ASP A 120 -15.84 -4.57 2.30
N ASP A 121 -14.84 -4.56 1.42
CA ASP A 121 -13.89 -5.67 1.29
C ASP A 121 -12.93 -5.77 2.49
N TRP A 122 -12.25 -6.90 2.61
CA TRP A 122 -11.29 -7.19 3.66
C TRP A 122 -9.85 -7.01 3.20
N CYS A 123 -9.08 -6.24 3.98
CA CYS A 123 -7.65 -6.11 3.85
C CYS A 123 -6.94 -6.91 4.96
N LEU A 124 -5.91 -7.67 4.60
CA LEU A 124 -5.14 -8.47 5.55
C LEU A 124 -3.65 -8.13 5.46
N ASP A 125 -3.02 -7.89 6.62
CA ASP A 125 -1.57 -7.65 6.73
C ASP A 125 -0.99 -8.48 7.88
N PHE A 126 -0.11 -9.43 7.55
CA PHE A 126 0.56 -10.31 8.53
C PHE A 126 1.83 -9.72 9.14
N PHE A 127 2.28 -8.55 8.66
CA PHE A 127 3.47 -7.83 9.11
C PHE A 127 3.15 -6.36 9.31
N ALA A 128 2.04 -6.10 10.00
CA ALA A 128 1.33 -4.83 10.00
C ALA A 128 2.12 -3.64 10.58
N GLY A 129 3.13 -3.89 11.41
CA GLY A 129 3.99 -2.85 11.98
C GLY A 129 3.18 -1.74 12.65
N SER A 130 3.22 -0.55 12.07
CA SER A 130 2.44 0.61 12.54
C SER A 130 0.97 0.61 12.11
N GLY A 131 0.48 -0.43 11.42
CA GLY A 131 -0.91 -0.54 10.97
C GLY A 131 -1.28 0.41 9.83
N THR A 132 -0.36 0.75 8.94
CA THR A 132 -0.66 1.69 7.85
C THR A 132 -1.71 1.15 6.89
N LEU A 133 -1.71 -0.17 6.61
CA LEU A 133 -2.78 -0.77 5.81
C LEU A 133 -4.15 -0.60 6.47
N GLY A 134 -4.26 -0.87 7.77
CA GLY A 134 -5.51 -0.68 8.51
C GLY A 134 -6.00 0.77 8.50
N ALA A 135 -5.08 1.74 8.59
CA ALA A 135 -5.43 3.15 8.49
C ALA A 135 -5.97 3.51 7.09
N ALA A 136 -5.33 3.01 6.02
CA ALA A 136 -5.81 3.20 4.65
C ALA A 136 -7.17 2.52 4.42
N ALA A 137 -7.33 1.28 4.88
CA ALA A 137 -8.57 0.53 4.78
C ALA A 137 -9.74 1.22 5.52
N ALA A 138 -9.51 1.66 6.76
CA ALA A 138 -10.51 2.38 7.54
C ALA A 138 -10.94 3.70 6.88
N GLU A 139 -9.98 4.49 6.38
CA GLU A 139 -10.25 5.74 5.66
C GLU A 139 -11.14 5.52 4.43
N LEU A 140 -10.94 4.41 3.75
CA LEU A 140 -11.63 4.07 2.51
C LEU A 140 -12.87 3.18 2.71
N GLY A 141 -13.29 2.90 3.95
CA GLY A 141 -14.47 2.08 4.22
C GLY A 141 -14.27 0.58 3.92
N ARG A 142 -13.07 0.08 4.11
CA ARG A 142 -12.74 -1.35 4.00
C ARG A 142 -12.54 -1.94 5.40
N HIS A 143 -12.82 -3.22 5.54
CA HIS A 143 -12.49 -3.98 6.73
C HIS A 143 -11.02 -4.37 6.74
N TYR A 144 -10.45 -4.62 7.92
CA TYR A 144 -9.05 -5.03 8.00
C TYR A 144 -8.77 -6.01 9.14
N VAL A 145 -7.79 -6.87 8.90
CA VAL A 145 -7.16 -7.73 9.91
C VAL A 145 -5.66 -7.45 9.89
N LEU A 146 -5.12 -7.07 11.04
CA LEU A 146 -3.71 -6.71 11.19
C LEU A 146 -3.05 -7.65 12.20
N VAL A 147 -1.95 -8.25 11.81
CA VAL A 147 -1.17 -9.17 12.64
C VAL A 147 0.28 -8.71 12.69
N ASP A 148 0.87 -8.73 13.88
CA ASP A 148 2.31 -8.51 14.06
C ASP A 148 2.79 -9.29 15.30
N SER A 149 3.97 -9.87 15.21
CA SER A 149 4.59 -10.60 16.31
C SER A 149 5.21 -9.69 17.37
N ASN A 150 5.40 -8.40 17.04
CA ASN A 150 5.97 -7.42 17.97
C ASN A 150 4.87 -6.75 18.81
N PRO A 151 4.84 -6.94 20.14
CA PRO A 151 3.84 -6.27 20.98
C PRO A 151 3.84 -4.74 20.87
N ALA A 152 5.00 -4.13 20.63
CA ALA A 152 5.08 -2.67 20.42
C ALA A 152 4.36 -2.22 19.16
N ALA A 153 4.37 -3.03 18.08
CA ALA A 153 3.58 -2.77 16.89
C ALA A 153 2.08 -2.80 17.20
N VAL A 154 1.63 -3.78 17.99
CA VAL A 154 0.22 -3.91 18.39
C VAL A 154 -0.25 -2.68 19.17
N GLU A 155 0.56 -2.17 20.09
CA GLU A 155 0.23 -0.95 20.86
C GLU A 155 0.15 0.29 19.94
N VAL A 156 1.08 0.41 18.97
CA VAL A 156 1.03 1.49 17.97
C VAL A 156 -0.22 1.39 17.12
N MET A 157 -0.58 0.20 16.65
CA MET A 157 -1.82 -0.01 15.88
C MET A 157 -3.07 0.36 16.68
N ARG A 158 -3.15 -0.05 17.93
CA ARG A 158 -4.27 0.29 18.82
C ARG A 158 -4.42 1.79 19.00
N SER A 159 -3.32 2.48 19.25
CA SER A 159 -3.31 3.94 19.38
C SER A 159 -3.71 4.66 18.10
N ARG A 160 -3.18 4.21 16.96
CA ARG A 160 -3.41 4.83 15.66
C ARG A 160 -4.84 4.67 15.16
N LEU A 161 -5.42 3.49 15.33
CA LEU A 161 -6.70 3.13 14.71
C LEU A 161 -7.90 3.39 15.61
N GLN A 162 -7.68 3.87 16.87
CA GLN A 162 -8.72 4.18 17.85
C GLN A 162 -9.85 3.13 17.78
N PHE A 163 -9.53 1.87 18.05
CA PHE A 163 -10.52 0.81 18.04
C PHE A 163 -11.69 1.17 18.94
N SER A 164 -12.79 1.60 18.36
CA SER A 164 -14.07 1.54 19.02
C SER A 164 -14.35 0.06 19.24
N THR A 165 -14.09 -0.43 20.43
CA THR A 165 -14.55 -1.75 20.88
C THR A 165 -16.06 -1.73 20.98
N THR A 166 -16.73 -1.86 19.86
CA THR A 166 -18.10 -2.35 19.87
C THR A 166 -17.96 -3.84 20.24
N ARG A 167 -18.02 -4.13 21.55
CA ARG A 167 -18.27 -5.49 21.99
C ARG A 167 -19.63 -5.87 21.41
N SER A 168 -19.63 -6.64 20.31
CA SER A 168 -20.80 -7.40 19.98
C SER A 168 -20.95 -8.43 21.12
N THR A 169 -21.89 -8.20 21.99
CA THR A 169 -22.42 -9.25 22.86
C THR A 169 -23.11 -10.24 21.96
N GLY A 170 -22.30 -11.09 21.29
CA GLY A 170 -22.77 -12.22 20.56
C GLY A 170 -23.42 -13.19 21.54
N ALA A 171 -24.69 -13.46 21.33
CA ALA A 171 -25.41 -14.50 22.02
C ALA A 171 -24.63 -15.82 21.89
N ALA A 172 -24.43 -16.47 23.02
CA ALA A 172 -23.99 -17.85 23.10
C ALA A 172 -25.01 -18.74 22.36
N LEU A 173 -24.50 -19.59 21.46
CA LEU A 173 -25.17 -20.81 21.02
C LEU A 173 -24.73 -21.95 21.93
#